data_f9d53f05b0db9bc3b2f0ea3c4a459a8b
#
_entry.id   f9d53f05b0db9bc3b2f0ea3c4a459a8b
#
_cell.length_a   1.000
_cell.length_b   1.000
_cell.length_c   1.000
_cell.angle_alpha   90.00
_cell.angle_beta   90.00
_cell.angle_gamma   90.00
#
_symmetry.space_group_name_H-M   'P 1'
#
loop_
_entity.id
_entity.type
_entity.pdbx_description
1 polymer ?
#
loop_
_entity_poly.entity_id
_entity_poly.type
_entity_poly.pdbx_seq_one_letter_code
_entity_poly.pdbx_strand_id
1 'polypeptide(L)'
;DLVRSRGLGDVYKRQGLEDPDGGSVEVGDTVQLSYVDQNRANIDPEKTVWEVVSDGLDYIHVGQNEMPSRAYLSAFGFKGPDQQKPSKVLSGGERNRLNLALTLKQGGNLILLDEPTNDLDVETLGSLENALQSFPGCAVVISHDRWFLDRTCTHILAWEGNIEEGKWFWFEGNFGDYERNKIERLGEEAAKPSRVTHRKLTR
;
A
#
# COMPACT_ATOMS: atom_id res chain seq x y z
N ASP A 1 -2.47 8.75 18.21
CA ASP A 1 -1.66 9.56 17.26
C ASP A 1 -0.24 9.01 17.03
N LEU A 2 0.42 8.44 18.04
CA LEU A 2 1.78 7.87 17.89
C LEU A 2 1.86 6.59 17.05
N VAL A 3 0.77 5.84 16.94
CA VAL A 3 0.71 4.62 16.11
C VAL A 3 0.49 4.97 14.64
N ARG A 4 -0.21 6.07 14.34
CA ARG A 4 -0.40 6.58 12.97
C ARG A 4 0.90 7.13 12.36
N SER A 5 1.77 7.70 13.17
CA SER A 5 3.05 8.27 12.67
C SER A 5 4.10 7.21 12.37
N ARG A 6 3.99 5.97 12.88
CA ARG A 6 5.00 4.93 12.66
C ARG A 6 4.93 4.29 11.27
N GLY A 7 3.73 4.04 10.73
CA GLY A 7 3.59 3.50 9.37
C GLY A 7 4.08 4.48 8.30
N LEU A 8 3.57 5.70 8.32
CA LEU A 8 3.99 6.79 7.43
C LEU A 8 5.48 7.14 7.60
N GLY A 9 5.98 7.19 8.84
CA GLY A 9 7.40 7.47 9.12
C GLY A 9 8.34 6.46 8.47
N ASP A 10 8.02 5.18 8.46
CA ASP A 10 8.86 4.16 7.82
C ASP A 10 8.90 4.29 6.30
N VAL A 11 7.79 4.67 5.67
CA VAL A 11 7.75 4.95 4.23
C VAL A 11 8.58 6.18 3.89
N TYR A 12 8.41 7.29 4.62
CA TYR A 12 9.17 8.53 4.41
C TYR A 12 10.66 8.34 4.67
N LYS A 13 11.05 7.61 5.71
CA LYS A 13 12.45 7.31 6.03
C LYS A 13 13.12 6.48 4.95
N ARG A 14 12.42 5.47 4.40
CA ARG A 14 12.94 4.65 3.29
C ARG A 14 13.06 5.39 1.96
N GLN A 15 12.33 6.49 1.80
CA GLN A 15 12.41 7.36 0.62
C GLN A 15 13.52 8.40 0.71
N GLY A 16 14.25 8.48 1.84
CA GLY A 16 15.23 9.53 2.09
C GLY A 16 14.61 10.91 2.32
N LEU A 17 13.30 10.98 2.61
CA LEU A 17 12.61 12.23 2.91
C LEU A 17 12.72 12.60 4.39
N GLU A 18 12.97 11.63 5.25
CA GLU A 18 13.26 11.82 6.68
C GLU A 18 14.41 10.93 7.11
N ASP A 19 15.27 11.43 7.97
CA ASP A 19 16.34 10.65 8.57
C ASP A 19 15.76 9.66 9.61
N PRO A 20 16.30 8.44 9.72
CA PRO A 20 15.91 7.50 10.76
C PRO A 20 16.31 8.05 12.15
N ASP A 21 15.49 7.77 13.19
CA ASP A 21 15.81 8.16 14.57
C ASP A 21 17.07 7.49 15.11
N GLY A 22 17.53 6.44 14.45
CA GLY A 22 18.77 5.72 14.74
C GLY A 22 19.08 4.68 13.67
N GLY A 23 20.34 4.33 13.51
CA GLY A 23 20.80 3.45 12.45
C GLY A 23 20.91 4.16 11.10
N SER A 24 20.93 3.39 10.03
CA SER A 24 20.99 3.89 8.64
C SER A 24 20.09 3.06 7.73
N VAL A 25 19.58 3.71 6.70
CA VAL A 25 18.85 3.05 5.60
C VAL A 25 19.73 3.13 4.36
N GLU A 26 20.10 1.99 3.83
CA GLU A 26 20.86 1.87 2.60
C GLU A 26 19.98 1.30 1.50
N VAL A 27 19.82 2.03 0.41
CA VAL A 27 19.07 1.60 -0.76
C VAL A 27 20.06 1.13 -1.81
N GLY A 28 19.99 -0.13 -2.23
CA GLY A 28 20.89 -0.68 -3.24
C GLY A 28 20.73 0.03 -4.59
N ASP A 29 21.81 0.13 -5.36
CA ASP A 29 21.88 0.87 -6.62
C ASP A 29 20.87 0.41 -7.70
N THR A 30 20.42 -0.84 -7.60
CA THR A 30 19.46 -1.44 -8.55
C THR A 30 18.01 -1.25 -8.14
N VAL A 31 17.75 -0.69 -6.95
CA VAL A 31 16.39 -0.51 -6.44
C VAL A 31 15.73 0.69 -7.14
N GLN A 32 14.64 0.40 -7.81
CA GLN A 32 13.74 1.40 -8.40
C GLN A 32 12.47 1.45 -7.55
N LEU A 33 12.42 2.44 -6.67
CA LEU A 33 11.33 2.61 -5.72
C LEU A 33 10.12 3.25 -6.39
N SER A 34 8.95 2.61 -6.26
CA SER A 34 7.63 3.18 -6.54
C SER A 34 6.83 3.29 -5.24
N TYR A 35 6.18 4.42 -5.02
CA TYR A 35 5.34 4.62 -3.85
C TYR A 35 4.10 5.43 -4.18
N VAL A 36 3.03 5.18 -3.44
CA VAL A 36 1.82 6.00 -3.50
C VAL A 36 2.06 7.28 -2.72
N ASP A 37 2.38 8.36 -3.40
CA ASP A 37 2.38 9.68 -2.78
C ASP A 37 0.93 10.18 -2.68
N GLN A 38 0.39 10.21 -1.48
CA GLN A 38 -0.94 10.77 -1.22
C GLN A 38 -1.01 12.27 -1.53
N ASN A 39 0.15 12.94 -1.60
CA ASN A 39 0.30 14.35 -1.92
C ASN A 39 0.69 14.60 -3.38
N ARG A 40 0.45 13.68 -4.32
CA ARG A 40 0.73 13.95 -5.74
C ARG A 40 -0.03 15.20 -6.20
N ALA A 41 0.57 16.34 -5.87
CA ALA A 41 0.15 17.67 -6.26
C ALA A 41 0.23 17.92 -7.79
N ASN A 42 0.65 16.91 -8.56
CA ASN A 42 0.99 17.06 -9.98
C ASN A 42 -0.01 16.41 -10.94
N ILE A 43 -1.15 15.91 -10.45
CA ILE A 43 -2.23 15.52 -11.38
C ILE A 43 -2.87 16.80 -11.90
N ASP A 44 -2.76 17.04 -13.20
CA ASP A 44 -3.44 18.17 -13.85
C ASP A 44 -4.95 18.05 -13.59
N PRO A 45 -5.56 19.03 -12.90
CA PRO A 45 -6.96 18.97 -12.52
C PRO A 45 -7.92 18.97 -13.71
N GLU A 46 -7.49 19.48 -14.87
CA GLU A 46 -8.31 19.56 -16.06
C GLU A 46 -8.24 18.31 -16.94
N LYS A 47 -7.20 17.48 -16.78
CA LYS A 47 -7.10 16.21 -17.50
C LYS A 47 -8.13 15.20 -16.99
N THR A 48 -8.66 14.43 -17.93
CA THR A 48 -9.51 13.27 -17.59
C THR A 48 -8.71 12.16 -16.94
N VAL A 49 -9.39 11.27 -16.20
CA VAL A 49 -8.77 10.08 -15.59
C VAL A 49 -7.99 9.28 -16.65
N TRP A 50 -8.57 9.14 -17.87
CA TRP A 50 -7.92 8.45 -18.96
C TRP A 50 -6.65 9.15 -19.42
N GLU A 51 -6.68 10.46 -19.64
CA GLU A 51 -5.50 11.22 -20.05
C GLU A 51 -4.40 11.21 -19.02
N VAL A 52 -4.76 11.26 -17.71
CA VAL A 52 -3.79 11.20 -16.60
C VAL A 52 -3.01 9.89 -16.60
N VAL A 53 -3.69 8.77 -16.87
CA VAL A 53 -3.05 7.45 -16.84
C VAL A 53 -2.38 7.11 -18.17
N SER A 54 -3.02 7.45 -19.29
CA SER A 54 -2.58 7.01 -20.63
C SER A 54 -1.72 8.01 -21.37
N ASP A 55 -1.66 9.28 -20.93
CA ASP A 55 -1.09 10.38 -21.71
C ASP A 55 -1.71 10.50 -23.12
N GLY A 56 -2.98 10.07 -23.26
CA GLY A 56 -3.73 10.07 -24.52
C GLY A 56 -3.47 8.85 -25.41
N LEU A 57 -2.75 7.85 -24.93
CA LEU A 57 -2.44 6.61 -25.67
C LEU A 57 -3.48 5.52 -25.40
N ASP A 58 -3.89 4.81 -26.45
CA ASP A 58 -4.81 3.67 -26.32
C ASP A 58 -4.15 2.46 -25.63
N TYR A 59 -2.84 2.32 -25.76
CA TYR A 59 -2.04 1.27 -25.11
C TYR A 59 -1.00 1.90 -24.19
N ILE A 60 -0.78 1.26 -23.05
CA ILE A 60 0.20 1.67 -22.03
C ILE A 60 1.07 0.50 -21.61
N HIS A 61 2.27 0.80 -21.18
CA HIS A 61 3.14 -0.18 -20.53
C HIS A 61 2.88 -0.20 -19.02
N VAL A 62 2.70 -1.40 -18.50
CA VAL A 62 2.60 -1.69 -17.07
C VAL A 62 3.67 -2.72 -16.74
N GLY A 63 4.76 -2.27 -16.15
CA GLY A 63 5.96 -3.09 -16.06
C GLY A 63 6.50 -3.45 -17.46
N GLN A 64 6.61 -4.75 -17.74
CA GLN A 64 7.07 -5.26 -19.05
C GLN A 64 5.93 -5.58 -20.03
N ASN A 65 4.68 -5.42 -19.61
CA ASN A 65 3.52 -5.77 -20.41
C ASN A 65 2.88 -4.55 -21.03
N GLU A 66 2.50 -4.65 -22.30
CA GLU A 66 1.67 -3.67 -22.98
C GLU A 66 0.20 -4.09 -22.88
N MET A 67 -0.69 -3.15 -22.54
CA MET A 67 -2.11 -3.41 -22.41
C MET A 67 -2.98 -2.19 -22.76
N PRO A 68 -4.26 -2.39 -23.15
CA PRO A 68 -5.16 -1.28 -23.41
C PRO A 68 -5.37 -0.41 -22.17
N SER A 69 -5.16 0.90 -22.30
CA SER A 69 -5.26 1.86 -21.19
C SER A 69 -6.64 1.88 -20.55
N ARG A 70 -7.69 1.73 -21.35
CA ARG A 70 -9.08 1.67 -20.87
C ARG A 70 -9.39 0.41 -20.08
N ALA A 71 -8.82 -0.74 -20.47
CA ALA A 71 -8.95 -1.98 -19.73
C ALA A 71 -8.23 -1.90 -18.37
N TYR A 72 -7.02 -1.30 -18.38
CA TYR A 72 -6.28 -1.04 -17.17
C TYR A 72 -7.09 -0.19 -16.16
N LEU A 73 -7.63 0.93 -16.61
CA LEU A 73 -8.47 1.79 -15.76
C LEU A 73 -9.73 1.10 -15.25
N SER A 74 -10.33 0.24 -16.08
CA SER A 74 -11.51 -0.54 -15.66
C SER A 74 -11.20 -1.48 -14.49
N ALA A 75 -9.99 -2.02 -14.43
CA ALA A 75 -9.53 -2.85 -13.30
C ALA A 75 -9.45 -2.05 -12.00
N PHE A 76 -9.25 -0.72 -12.04
CA PHE A 76 -9.27 0.16 -10.88
C PHE A 76 -10.64 0.84 -10.64
N GLY A 77 -11.71 0.27 -11.20
CA GLY A 77 -13.07 0.74 -10.97
C GLY A 77 -13.49 1.97 -11.80
N PHE A 78 -12.68 2.43 -12.75
CA PHE A 78 -13.06 3.50 -13.67
C PHE A 78 -13.65 2.91 -14.94
N LYS A 79 -14.97 2.79 -15.01
CA LYS A 79 -15.69 2.16 -16.13
C LYS A 79 -16.38 3.21 -16.99
N GLY A 80 -16.35 3.05 -18.30
CA GLY A 80 -17.09 3.85 -19.27
C GLY A 80 -16.93 5.38 -19.05
N PRO A 81 -18.01 6.09 -18.68
CA PRO A 81 -17.97 7.54 -18.52
C PRO A 81 -17.02 8.04 -17.43
N ASP A 82 -16.72 7.20 -16.41
CA ASP A 82 -15.84 7.60 -15.30
C ASP A 82 -14.42 7.90 -15.79
N GLN A 83 -13.98 7.26 -16.87
CA GLN A 83 -12.68 7.51 -17.46
C GLN A 83 -12.57 8.91 -18.11
N GLN A 84 -13.72 9.52 -18.40
CA GLN A 84 -13.79 10.87 -19.00
C GLN A 84 -13.99 11.97 -17.96
N LYS A 85 -14.14 11.63 -16.68
CA LYS A 85 -14.23 12.63 -15.60
C LYS A 85 -12.92 13.39 -15.47
N PRO A 86 -12.95 14.74 -15.39
CA PRO A 86 -11.78 15.52 -15.00
C PRO A 86 -11.29 15.11 -13.61
N SER A 87 -9.99 15.06 -13.41
CA SER A 87 -9.40 14.60 -12.14
C SER A 87 -9.78 15.47 -10.93
N LYS A 88 -10.14 16.75 -11.17
CA LYS A 88 -10.60 17.67 -10.11
C LYS A 88 -11.92 17.29 -9.46
N VAL A 89 -12.80 16.57 -10.15
CA VAL A 89 -14.14 16.20 -9.62
C VAL A 89 -14.15 14.85 -8.92
N LEU A 90 -13.02 14.16 -8.86
CA LEU A 90 -12.93 12.85 -8.22
C LEU A 90 -13.13 12.96 -6.71
N SER A 91 -13.92 12.03 -6.16
CA SER A 91 -14.01 11.80 -4.72
C SER A 91 -12.66 11.37 -4.13
N GLY A 92 -12.53 11.38 -2.80
CA GLY A 92 -11.32 10.89 -2.12
C GLY A 92 -10.97 9.45 -2.48
N GLY A 93 -11.96 8.54 -2.48
CA GLY A 93 -11.77 7.14 -2.85
C GLY A 93 -11.38 6.97 -4.33
N GLU A 94 -12.05 7.69 -5.26
CA GLU A 94 -11.66 7.67 -6.68
C GLU A 94 -10.23 8.19 -6.89
N ARG A 95 -9.85 9.25 -6.19
CA ARG A 95 -8.48 9.78 -6.24
C ARG A 95 -7.46 8.78 -5.71
N ASN A 96 -7.77 8.07 -4.65
CA ASN A 96 -6.91 7.01 -4.10
C ASN A 96 -6.70 5.88 -5.12
N ARG A 97 -7.78 5.40 -5.77
CA ARG A 97 -7.70 4.40 -6.84
C ARG A 97 -6.87 4.88 -8.04
N LEU A 98 -7.02 6.15 -8.43
CA LEU A 98 -6.22 6.74 -9.51
C LEU A 98 -4.74 6.78 -9.14
N ASN A 99 -4.39 7.21 -7.94
CA ASN A 99 -3.01 7.23 -7.46
C ASN A 99 -2.41 5.82 -7.42
N LEU A 100 -3.18 4.83 -6.98
CA LEU A 100 -2.77 3.43 -6.98
C LEU A 100 -2.48 2.94 -8.40
N ALA A 101 -3.38 3.22 -9.35
CA ALA A 101 -3.18 2.89 -10.76
C ALA A 101 -1.91 3.54 -11.33
N LEU A 102 -1.68 4.82 -11.04
CA LEU A 102 -0.47 5.53 -11.48
C LEU A 102 0.81 4.91 -10.91
N THR A 103 0.80 4.54 -9.64
CA THR A 103 1.95 3.93 -8.96
C THR A 103 2.31 2.58 -9.56
N LEU A 104 1.32 1.72 -9.78
CA LEU A 104 1.53 0.41 -10.39
C LEU A 104 1.94 0.52 -11.88
N LYS A 105 1.45 1.55 -12.60
CA LYS A 105 1.87 1.81 -13.99
C LYS A 105 3.33 2.25 -14.08
N GLN A 106 3.81 3.07 -13.14
CA GLN A 106 5.16 3.66 -13.21
C GLN A 106 6.27 2.63 -13.36
N GLY A 107 6.01 1.40 -12.94
CA GLY A 107 7.04 0.39 -12.86
C GLY A 107 7.99 0.66 -11.69
N GLY A 108 8.94 -0.19 -11.53
CA GLY A 108 9.86 -0.20 -10.41
C GLY A 108 10.06 -1.65 -10.01
N ASN A 109 10.99 -1.93 -9.14
CA ASN A 109 11.18 -3.28 -8.60
C ASN A 109 10.93 -3.36 -7.09
N LEU A 110 10.58 -2.23 -6.47
CA LEU A 110 10.12 -2.15 -5.09
C LEU A 110 8.93 -1.19 -4.99
N ILE A 111 7.77 -1.69 -4.53
CA ILE A 111 6.59 -0.86 -4.27
C ILE A 111 6.38 -0.74 -2.75
N LEU A 112 6.12 0.49 -2.29
CA LEU A 112 5.69 0.76 -0.92
C LEU A 112 4.24 1.21 -0.92
N LEU A 113 3.38 0.50 -0.18
CA LEU A 113 1.96 0.78 -0.05
C LEU A 113 1.61 0.94 1.43
N ASP A 114 1.00 2.07 1.79
CA ASP A 114 0.51 2.33 3.14
C ASP A 114 -1.02 2.35 3.12
N GLU A 115 -1.64 1.40 3.84
CA GLU A 115 -3.08 1.19 3.93
C GLU A 115 -3.81 1.24 2.56
N PRO A 116 -3.33 0.47 1.55
CA PRO A 116 -3.88 0.58 0.18
C PRO A 116 -5.30 0.05 0.05
N THR A 117 -5.81 -0.66 1.05
CA THR A 117 -7.15 -1.25 1.07
C THR A 117 -8.24 -0.28 1.52
N ASN A 118 -7.85 0.87 2.11
CA ASN A 118 -8.80 1.85 2.59
C ASN A 118 -9.64 2.44 1.44
N ASP A 119 -10.94 2.53 1.65
CA ASP A 119 -11.93 3.07 0.70
C ASP A 119 -12.04 2.32 -0.64
N LEU A 120 -11.50 1.08 -0.73
CA LEU A 120 -11.66 0.22 -1.89
C LEU A 120 -12.94 -0.63 -1.77
N ASP A 121 -13.68 -0.73 -2.89
CA ASP A 121 -14.71 -1.74 -3.03
C ASP A 121 -14.10 -3.13 -3.33
N VAL A 122 -14.91 -4.17 -3.20
CA VAL A 122 -14.45 -5.56 -3.35
C VAL A 122 -13.84 -5.84 -4.72
N GLU A 123 -14.35 -5.22 -5.79
CA GLU A 123 -13.85 -5.40 -7.15
C GLU A 123 -12.47 -4.75 -7.32
N THR A 124 -12.32 -3.54 -6.82
CA THR A 124 -11.03 -2.82 -6.84
C THR A 124 -9.99 -3.51 -5.96
N LEU A 125 -10.41 -4.04 -4.79
CA LEU A 125 -9.53 -4.81 -3.92
C LEU A 125 -9.01 -6.07 -4.63
N GLY A 126 -9.87 -6.83 -5.31
CA GLY A 126 -9.46 -7.97 -6.11
C GLY A 126 -8.49 -7.59 -7.24
N SER A 127 -8.68 -6.44 -7.86
CA SER A 127 -7.77 -5.92 -8.89
C SER A 127 -6.40 -5.56 -8.33
N LEU A 128 -6.35 -4.96 -7.12
CA LEU A 128 -5.10 -4.68 -6.41
C LEU A 128 -4.36 -5.98 -6.05
N GLU A 129 -5.07 -6.98 -5.52
CA GLU A 129 -4.50 -8.28 -5.20
C GLU A 129 -3.84 -8.94 -6.42
N ASN A 130 -4.57 -8.98 -7.55
CA ASN A 130 -4.06 -9.52 -8.80
C ASN A 130 -2.85 -8.74 -9.34
N ALA A 131 -2.87 -7.41 -9.24
CA ALA A 131 -1.76 -6.57 -9.67
C ALA A 131 -0.50 -6.83 -8.83
N LEU A 132 -0.64 -6.97 -7.51
CA LEU A 132 0.49 -7.27 -6.61
C LEU A 132 1.03 -8.68 -6.83
N GLN A 133 0.18 -9.69 -7.04
CA GLN A 133 0.61 -11.05 -7.34
C GLN A 133 1.34 -11.16 -8.67
N SER A 134 0.99 -10.31 -9.63
CA SER A 134 1.62 -10.27 -10.96
C SER A 134 2.83 -9.34 -11.03
N PHE A 135 3.11 -8.59 -9.97
CA PHE A 135 4.19 -7.62 -9.93
C PHE A 135 5.56 -8.34 -9.91
N PRO A 136 6.48 -8.02 -10.85
CA PRO A 136 7.74 -8.74 -10.99
C PRO A 136 8.82 -8.31 -9.99
N GLY A 137 8.44 -7.57 -8.95
CA GLY A 137 9.34 -7.02 -7.93
C GLY A 137 8.90 -7.36 -6.51
N CYS A 138 9.43 -6.61 -5.55
CA CYS A 138 9.05 -6.69 -4.15
C CYS A 138 7.97 -5.66 -3.83
N ALA A 139 6.98 -6.05 -3.04
CA ALA A 139 6.00 -5.13 -2.47
C ALA A 139 6.10 -5.14 -0.95
N VAL A 140 6.21 -3.95 -0.35
CA VAL A 140 6.07 -3.76 1.10
C VAL A 140 4.74 -3.07 1.34
N VAL A 141 3.87 -3.75 2.07
CA VAL A 141 2.51 -3.27 2.34
C VAL A 141 2.33 -3.11 3.83
N ILE A 142 1.87 -1.94 4.25
CA ILE A 142 1.38 -1.70 5.60
C ILE A 142 -0.14 -1.77 5.52
N SER A 143 -0.75 -2.69 6.26
CA SER A 143 -2.21 -2.81 6.29
C SER A 143 -2.69 -3.43 7.60
N HIS A 144 -3.91 -3.05 7.99
CA HIS A 144 -4.67 -3.68 9.06
C HIS A 144 -5.70 -4.70 8.54
N ASP A 145 -5.83 -4.85 7.24
CA ASP A 145 -6.73 -5.82 6.61
C ASP A 145 -6.06 -7.20 6.57
N ARG A 146 -6.47 -8.06 7.54
CA ARG A 146 -5.93 -9.41 7.70
C ARG A 146 -6.22 -10.31 6.50
N TRP A 147 -7.39 -10.16 5.88
CA TRP A 147 -7.78 -10.95 4.71
C TRP A 147 -6.93 -10.61 3.50
N PHE A 148 -6.66 -9.33 3.31
CA PHE A 148 -5.78 -8.87 2.26
C PHE A 148 -4.34 -9.38 2.48
N LEU A 149 -3.80 -9.23 3.70
CA LEU A 149 -2.45 -9.71 4.05
C LEU A 149 -2.33 -11.24 3.88
N ASP A 150 -3.38 -11.98 4.24
CA ASP A 150 -3.38 -13.45 4.12
C ASP A 150 -3.31 -13.92 2.67
N ARG A 151 -3.96 -13.19 1.75
CA ARG A 151 -4.00 -13.55 0.32
C ARG A 151 -2.82 -13.03 -0.49
N THR A 152 -2.16 -11.96 -0.03
CA THR A 152 -1.15 -11.27 -0.84
C THR A 152 0.27 -11.40 -0.30
N CYS A 153 0.44 -11.52 1.01
CA CYS A 153 1.76 -11.50 1.62
C CYS A 153 2.39 -12.89 1.69
N THR A 154 3.66 -12.96 1.35
CA THR A 154 4.53 -14.13 1.50
C THR A 154 5.40 -14.06 2.76
N HIS A 155 5.51 -12.87 3.34
CA HIS A 155 6.29 -12.60 4.55
C HIS A 155 5.56 -11.57 5.39
N ILE A 156 5.67 -11.67 6.70
CA ILE A 156 5.10 -10.74 7.67
C ILE A 156 6.21 -10.16 8.53
N LEU A 157 6.24 -8.82 8.63
CA LEU A 157 7.04 -8.11 9.62
C LEU A 157 6.11 -7.52 10.67
N ALA A 158 6.03 -8.15 11.82
CA ALA A 158 5.10 -7.79 12.88
C ALA A 158 5.80 -7.16 14.08
N TRP A 159 5.17 -6.14 14.64
CA TRP A 159 5.55 -5.66 15.96
C TRP A 159 4.84 -6.48 17.03
N GLU A 160 5.60 -7.19 17.86
CA GLU A 160 5.09 -8.03 18.94
C GLU A 160 5.44 -7.45 20.31
N GLY A 161 4.47 -7.43 21.22
CA GLY A 161 4.60 -6.85 22.56
C GLY A 161 3.93 -5.49 22.70
N ASN A 162 4.28 -4.79 23.77
CA ASN A 162 3.80 -3.43 24.02
C ASN A 162 4.64 -2.38 23.25
N ILE A 163 4.25 -1.10 23.37
CA ILE A 163 4.90 0.00 22.61
C ILE A 163 6.35 0.20 23.05
N GLU A 164 6.68 -0.04 24.31
CA GLU A 164 8.00 0.27 24.91
C GLU A 164 8.98 -0.90 24.81
N GLU A 165 8.49 -2.13 24.97
CA GLU A 165 9.29 -3.35 25.06
C GLU A 165 9.09 -4.31 23.90
N GLY A 166 8.27 -3.95 22.93
CA GLY A 166 7.97 -4.80 21.77
C GLY A 166 9.19 -4.97 20.86
N LYS A 167 9.13 -6.01 20.05
CA LYS A 167 10.17 -6.35 19.08
C LYS A 167 9.57 -6.61 17.71
N TRP A 168 10.33 -6.28 16.66
CA TRP A 168 10.02 -6.70 15.32
C TRP A 168 10.28 -8.21 15.17
N PHE A 169 9.28 -8.91 14.65
CA PHE A 169 9.35 -10.32 14.33
C PHE A 169 9.15 -10.53 12.84
N TRP A 170 10.16 -11.13 12.20
CA TRP A 170 10.09 -11.51 10.79
C TRP A 170 9.59 -12.94 10.67
N PHE A 171 8.59 -13.15 9.82
CA PHE A 171 7.99 -14.45 9.58
C PHE A 171 7.83 -14.71 8.09
N GLU A 172 8.26 -15.87 7.62
CA GLU A 172 8.03 -16.35 6.27
C GLU A 172 6.73 -17.15 6.24
N GLY A 173 5.75 -16.66 5.52
CA GLY A 173 4.40 -17.18 5.42
C GLY A 173 3.36 -16.08 5.31
N ASN A 174 2.09 -16.48 5.16
CA ASN A 174 0.97 -15.57 5.13
C ASN A 174 0.54 -15.13 6.55
N PHE A 175 -0.50 -14.28 6.63
CA PHE A 175 -0.95 -13.76 7.91
C PHE A 175 -1.54 -14.84 8.82
N GLY A 176 -2.29 -15.80 8.28
CA GLY A 176 -2.88 -16.92 9.04
C GLY A 176 -1.81 -17.86 9.61
N ASP A 177 -0.75 -18.13 8.85
CA ASP A 177 0.40 -18.92 9.32
C ASP A 177 1.15 -18.17 10.43
N TYR A 178 1.34 -16.86 10.29
CA TYR A 178 1.93 -16.03 11.32
C TYR A 178 1.11 -16.05 12.62
N GLU A 179 -0.22 -15.89 12.56
CA GLU A 179 -1.07 -15.94 13.75
C GLU A 179 -0.96 -17.29 14.47
N ARG A 180 -0.98 -18.41 13.74
CA ARG A 180 -0.77 -19.75 14.32
C ARG A 180 0.59 -19.86 15.02
N ASN A 181 1.65 -19.45 14.34
CA ASN A 181 3.00 -19.46 14.89
C ASN A 181 3.10 -18.57 16.13
N LYS A 182 2.46 -17.40 16.13
CA LYS A 182 2.42 -16.50 17.29
C LYS A 182 1.75 -17.14 18.50
N ILE A 183 0.63 -17.83 18.31
CA ILE A 183 -0.09 -18.56 19.37
C ILE A 183 0.80 -19.67 19.95
N GLU A 184 1.48 -20.43 19.11
CA GLU A 184 2.39 -21.51 19.52
C GLU A 184 3.57 -20.98 20.34
N ARG A 185 4.15 -19.84 19.96
CA ARG A 185 5.33 -19.25 20.63
C ARG A 185 5.00 -18.52 21.93
N LEU A 186 3.90 -17.77 21.95
CA LEU A 186 3.60 -16.81 23.01
C LEU A 186 2.38 -17.21 23.86
N GLY A 187 1.63 -18.24 23.43
CA GLY A 187 0.38 -18.66 24.05
C GLY A 187 -0.83 -17.82 23.59
N GLU A 188 -2.04 -18.35 23.85
CA GLU A 188 -3.29 -17.73 23.38
C GLU A 188 -3.55 -16.32 23.93
N GLU A 189 -3.10 -16.03 25.16
CA GLU A 189 -3.31 -14.70 25.77
C GLU A 189 -2.47 -13.61 25.11
N ALA A 190 -1.25 -13.93 24.71
CA ALA A 190 -0.36 -12.99 24.03
C ALA A 190 -0.76 -12.74 22.56
N ALA A 191 -1.52 -13.64 21.95
CA ALA A 191 -2.04 -13.51 20.62
C ALA A 191 -3.27 -12.60 20.52
N LYS A 192 -3.97 -12.34 21.65
CA LYS A 192 -5.11 -11.43 21.68
C LYS A 192 -4.63 -10.00 21.47
N PRO A 193 -5.29 -9.21 20.59
CA PRO A 193 -4.94 -7.82 20.40
C PRO A 193 -5.09 -7.09 21.74
N SER A 194 -4.00 -6.54 22.26
CA SER A 194 -4.04 -5.72 23.46
C SER A 194 -4.85 -4.46 23.15
N ARG A 195 -5.99 -4.25 23.82
CA ARG A 195 -6.71 -2.99 23.77
C ARG A 195 -5.78 -1.90 24.30
N VAL A 196 -5.45 -0.93 23.47
CA VAL A 196 -4.78 0.28 23.92
C VAL A 196 -5.69 0.97 24.92
N THR A 197 -5.38 0.84 26.20
CA THR A 197 -6.06 1.59 27.25
C THR A 197 -5.57 3.03 27.19
N HIS A 198 -6.38 3.91 26.61
CA HIS A 198 -6.10 5.33 26.66
C HIS A 198 -6.07 5.79 28.13
N ARG A 199 -4.96 6.39 28.54
CA ARG A 199 -4.82 7.04 29.84
C ARG A 199 -5.92 8.11 29.94
N LYS A 200 -6.82 7.99 30.93
CA LYS A 200 -7.85 9.01 31.19
C LYS A 200 -7.15 10.35 31.39
N LEU A 201 -7.53 11.34 30.58
CA LEU A 201 -7.14 12.73 30.82
C LEU A 201 -7.70 13.12 32.20
N THR A 202 -6.84 13.28 33.17
CA THR A 202 -7.17 13.97 34.44
C THR A 202 -7.29 15.45 34.13
N ARG A 203 -8.48 15.99 34.45
CA ARG A 203 -8.76 17.43 34.42
C ARG A 203 -7.96 18.15 35.48
#